data_e27fd1bf0a7dd8f433461fb50425a8d4
#
_entry.id   e27fd1bf0a7dd8f433461fb50425a8d4
#
_cell.length_a   1.000
_cell.length_b   1.000
_cell.length_c   1.000
_cell.angle_alpha   90.00
_cell.angle_beta   90.00
_cell.angle_gamma   90.00
#
_symmetry.space_group_name_H-M   'P 1'
#
loop_
_entity.id
_entity.type
_entity.pdbx_description
1 polymer ?
#
loop_
_entity_poly.entity_id
_entity_poly.type
_entity_poly.pdbx_seq_one_letter_code
_entity_poly.pdbx_strand_id
1 'polypeptide(L)'
;MPDETLTNQQKLARIDAFDAKESKGLLQSVLLRIGPKPWFISWYRRLGPKIDPAISRIGDGSFMRTLYGLPGMVIHTTGAKSGQPRSNPLLYARDGADFIVVGTNFGQPKHPAWTANLIAHPAAAVEVAGVTLPVRAELIEGDDWHATFDRLVRIYPGYALYLERRGDLPPRLFRLVPQP
;
A
#
# COMPACT_ATOMS: atom_id res chain seq x y z
N MET A 1 -16.27 -3.03 -17.76
CA MET A 1 -17.53 -3.12 -16.99
C MET A 1 -17.35 -2.28 -15.75
N PRO A 2 -18.33 -1.49 -15.37
CA PRO A 2 -18.27 -0.72 -14.13
C PRO A 2 -18.14 -1.67 -12.91
N ASP A 3 -17.35 -1.25 -11.93
CA ASP A 3 -17.06 -1.97 -10.69
C ASP A 3 -18.33 -2.34 -9.86
N GLU A 4 -19.35 -1.50 -9.94
CA GLU A 4 -20.61 -1.64 -9.18
C GLU A 4 -21.43 -2.92 -9.50
N THR A 5 -21.15 -3.60 -10.62
CA THR A 5 -21.88 -4.82 -11.02
C THR A 5 -21.21 -6.12 -10.57
N LEU A 6 -19.98 -6.04 -10.05
CA LEU A 6 -19.20 -7.21 -9.62
C LEU A 6 -19.47 -7.55 -8.15
N THR A 7 -19.64 -8.84 -7.85
CA THR A 7 -19.58 -9.32 -6.46
C THR A 7 -18.16 -9.21 -5.90
N ASN A 8 -18.00 -9.18 -4.58
CA ASN A 8 -16.66 -9.11 -3.95
C ASN A 8 -15.80 -10.33 -4.31
N GLN A 9 -16.38 -11.50 -4.49
CA GLN A 9 -15.68 -12.68 -4.98
C GLN A 9 -15.15 -12.50 -6.42
N GLN A 10 -15.94 -11.90 -7.31
CA GLN A 10 -15.51 -11.60 -8.68
C GLN A 10 -14.43 -10.52 -8.71
N LYS A 11 -14.52 -9.51 -7.84
CA LYS A 11 -13.49 -8.47 -7.65
C LYS A 11 -12.17 -9.09 -7.19
N LEU A 12 -12.21 -9.98 -6.20
CA LEU A 12 -11.03 -10.67 -5.71
C LEU A 12 -10.38 -11.53 -6.81
N ALA A 13 -11.17 -12.31 -7.54
CA ALA A 13 -10.67 -13.10 -8.67
C ALA A 13 -10.02 -12.23 -9.77
N ARG A 14 -10.55 -11.02 -10.01
CA ARG A 14 -9.94 -10.06 -10.95
C ARG A 14 -8.61 -9.54 -10.43
N ILE A 15 -8.50 -9.26 -9.13
CA ILE A 15 -7.23 -8.86 -8.50
C ILE A 15 -6.22 -10.00 -8.56
N ASP A 16 -6.63 -11.24 -8.26
CA ASP A 16 -5.75 -12.41 -8.33
C ASP A 16 -5.21 -12.64 -9.76
N ALA A 17 -6.06 -12.50 -10.76
CA ALA A 17 -5.66 -12.57 -12.16
C ALA A 17 -4.71 -11.43 -12.57
N PHE A 18 -4.88 -10.24 -11.98
CA PHE A 18 -3.97 -9.12 -12.18
C PHE A 18 -2.61 -9.38 -11.51
N ASP A 19 -2.62 -9.88 -10.27
CA ASP A 19 -1.39 -10.19 -9.52
C ASP A 19 -0.59 -11.35 -10.13
N ALA A 20 -1.26 -12.33 -10.74
CA ALA A 20 -0.60 -13.45 -11.43
C ALA A 20 0.15 -13.04 -12.71
N LYS A 21 -0.13 -11.89 -13.30
CA LYS A 21 0.60 -11.40 -14.47
C LYS A 21 2.00 -10.95 -14.06
N GLU A 22 3.03 -11.58 -14.59
CA GLU A 22 4.39 -11.07 -14.45
C GLU A 22 4.52 -9.69 -15.09
N SER A 23 4.98 -8.72 -14.31
CA SER A 23 5.26 -7.37 -14.79
C SER A 23 6.71 -7.03 -14.48
N LYS A 24 7.55 -7.03 -15.51
CA LYS A 24 8.87 -6.40 -15.44
C LYS A 24 8.68 -4.92 -15.71
N GLY A 25 8.52 -4.13 -14.66
CA GLY A 25 8.39 -2.69 -14.80
C GLY A 25 9.59 -2.08 -15.53
N LEU A 26 9.34 -1.22 -16.50
CA LEU A 26 10.39 -0.58 -17.31
C LEU A 26 11.42 0.17 -16.47
N LEU A 27 11.01 0.72 -15.33
CA LEU A 27 11.84 1.51 -14.42
C LEU A 27 12.07 0.83 -13.05
N GLN A 28 11.77 -0.46 -12.92
CA GLN A 28 11.89 -1.18 -11.65
C GLN A 28 13.31 -1.07 -11.04
N SER A 29 14.34 -1.33 -11.85
CA SER A 29 15.73 -1.24 -11.39
C SER A 29 16.12 0.18 -10.97
N VAL A 30 15.58 1.18 -11.63
CA VAL A 30 15.79 2.59 -11.30
C VAL A 30 15.11 2.91 -9.97
N LEU A 31 13.83 2.57 -9.79
CA LEU A 31 13.10 2.84 -8.55
C LEU A 31 13.73 2.13 -7.35
N LEU A 32 14.14 0.87 -7.51
CA LEU A 32 14.80 0.12 -6.44
C LEU A 32 16.11 0.77 -5.99
N ARG A 33 16.82 1.46 -6.91
CA ARG A 33 18.07 2.17 -6.62
C ARG A 33 17.87 3.57 -6.03
N ILE A 34 16.92 4.34 -6.55
CA ILE A 34 16.74 5.75 -6.17
C ILE A 34 15.67 5.95 -5.10
N GLY A 35 14.67 5.07 -5.03
CA GLY A 35 13.55 5.19 -4.09
C GLY A 35 13.96 5.36 -2.63
N PRO A 36 14.98 4.63 -2.12
CA PRO A 36 15.47 4.80 -0.76
C PRO A 36 16.37 6.04 -0.56
N LYS A 37 16.75 6.76 -1.62
CA LYS A 37 17.68 7.90 -1.49
C LYS A 37 17.01 9.10 -0.79
N PRO A 38 17.69 9.74 0.17
CA PRO A 38 17.11 10.86 0.93
C PRO A 38 16.63 12.02 0.07
N TRP A 39 17.35 12.36 -1.00
CA TRP A 39 16.97 13.43 -1.93
C TRP A 39 15.66 13.10 -2.69
N PHE A 40 15.50 11.84 -3.13
CA PHE A 40 14.29 11.40 -3.81
C PHE A 40 13.08 11.43 -2.88
N ILE A 41 13.25 10.94 -1.64
CA ILE A 41 12.23 10.98 -0.59
C ILE A 41 11.82 12.44 -0.30
N SER A 42 12.79 13.35 -0.18
CA SER A 42 12.53 14.77 0.08
C SER A 42 11.77 15.44 -1.08
N TRP A 43 12.15 15.12 -2.32
CA TRP A 43 11.47 15.59 -3.53
C TRP A 43 10.04 15.04 -3.59
N TYR A 44 9.86 13.73 -3.42
CA TYR A 44 8.54 13.09 -3.45
C TYR A 44 7.62 13.64 -2.36
N ARG A 45 8.10 13.85 -1.16
CA ARG A 45 7.33 14.46 -0.06
C ARG A 45 6.85 15.87 -0.36
N ARG A 46 7.62 16.64 -1.11
CA ARG A 46 7.30 18.04 -1.43
C ARG A 46 6.30 18.14 -2.59
N LEU A 47 6.41 17.26 -3.56
CA LEU A 47 5.63 17.27 -4.79
C LEU A 47 4.57 16.15 -4.85
N GLY A 48 4.78 15.02 -4.19
CA GLY A 48 3.87 13.89 -4.15
C GLY A 48 2.44 14.29 -3.81
N PRO A 49 2.16 15.03 -2.71
CA PRO A 49 0.80 15.44 -2.37
C PRO A 49 0.10 16.30 -3.43
N LYS A 50 0.86 16.93 -4.32
CA LYS A 50 0.32 17.70 -5.44
C LYS A 50 0.11 16.85 -6.70
N ILE A 51 0.86 15.76 -6.82
CA ILE A 51 0.86 14.84 -7.95
C ILE A 51 -0.08 13.65 -7.67
N ASP A 52 -0.20 13.22 -6.41
CA ASP A 52 -1.02 12.08 -5.99
C ASP A 52 -2.50 12.17 -6.44
N PRO A 53 -3.18 13.34 -6.40
CA PRO A 53 -4.55 13.43 -6.93
C PRO A 53 -4.64 13.19 -8.44
N ALA A 54 -3.57 13.49 -9.18
CA ALA A 54 -3.51 13.20 -10.61
C ALA A 54 -3.15 11.73 -10.86
N ILE A 55 -2.24 11.18 -10.06
CA ILE A 55 -1.84 9.77 -10.12
C ILE A 55 -2.97 8.85 -9.67
N SER A 56 -3.71 9.20 -8.62
CA SER A 56 -4.88 8.44 -8.17
C SER A 56 -6.04 8.48 -9.17
N ARG A 57 -6.11 9.50 -10.03
CA ARG A 57 -7.07 9.55 -11.14
C ARG A 57 -6.62 8.76 -12.39
N ILE A 58 -5.32 8.51 -12.54
CA ILE A 58 -4.75 7.84 -13.70
C ILE A 58 -4.58 6.33 -13.45
N GLY A 59 -4.64 5.87 -12.18
CA GLY A 59 -4.29 4.49 -11.90
C GLY A 59 -4.93 3.87 -10.69
N ASP A 60 -5.71 2.91 -10.97
CA ASP A 60 -6.18 1.76 -10.21
C ASP A 60 -5.05 0.87 -9.59
N GLY A 61 -3.89 1.44 -9.22
CA GLY A 61 -2.69 0.70 -8.82
C GLY A 61 -1.89 0.10 -9.99
N SER A 62 -2.47 0.06 -11.19
CA SER A 62 -1.83 -0.51 -12.39
C SER A 62 -0.62 0.30 -12.84
N PHE A 63 -0.60 1.62 -12.60
CA PHE A 63 0.53 2.48 -12.93
C PHE A 63 1.83 2.05 -12.22
N MET A 64 1.77 1.81 -10.89
CA MET A 64 2.93 1.33 -10.12
C MET A 64 3.43 -0.01 -10.64
N ARG A 65 2.51 -0.91 -11.01
CA ARG A 65 2.86 -2.21 -11.57
C ARG A 65 3.44 -2.07 -12.98
N THR A 66 2.80 -1.31 -13.86
CA THR A 66 3.23 -1.14 -15.25
C THR A 66 4.58 -0.45 -15.35
N LEU A 67 4.79 0.62 -14.57
CA LEU A 67 6.00 1.42 -14.65
C LEU A 67 7.15 0.85 -13.82
N TYR A 68 6.85 0.36 -12.63
CA TYR A 68 7.87 -0.06 -11.65
C TYR A 68 7.85 -1.57 -11.34
N GLY A 69 6.89 -2.32 -11.87
CA GLY A 69 6.76 -3.76 -11.59
C GLY A 69 6.43 -4.08 -10.13
N LEU A 70 5.94 -3.08 -9.37
CA LEU A 70 5.62 -3.23 -7.96
C LEU A 70 4.11 -3.33 -7.74
N PRO A 71 3.63 -4.24 -6.87
CA PRO A 71 2.22 -4.37 -6.54
C PRO A 71 1.76 -3.13 -5.77
N GLY A 72 0.95 -2.29 -6.42
CA GLY A 72 0.42 -1.06 -5.87
C GLY A 72 -1.10 -1.10 -5.72
N MET A 73 -1.61 -0.42 -4.70
CA MET A 73 -3.03 -0.20 -4.45
C MET A 73 -3.28 1.24 -4.03
N VAL A 74 -4.53 1.66 -4.07
CA VAL A 74 -5.01 2.83 -3.31
C VAL A 74 -5.83 2.33 -2.14
N ILE A 75 -5.46 2.72 -0.91
CA ILE A 75 -6.29 2.46 0.27
C ILE A 75 -7.16 3.67 0.57
N HIS A 76 -8.44 3.42 0.78
CA HIS A 76 -9.45 4.41 1.17
C HIS A 76 -9.78 4.23 2.65
N THR A 77 -9.55 5.26 3.46
CA THR A 77 -9.72 5.23 4.92
C THR A 77 -10.59 6.39 5.40
N THR A 78 -11.14 6.28 6.60
CA THR A 78 -11.81 7.38 7.30
C THR A 78 -10.84 8.09 8.23
N GLY A 79 -10.70 9.39 8.11
CA GLY A 79 -9.77 10.19 8.91
C GLY A 79 -10.08 10.10 10.40
N ALA A 80 -9.10 9.64 11.22
CA ALA A 80 -9.26 9.35 12.64
C ALA A 80 -9.84 10.52 13.46
N LYS A 81 -9.48 11.76 13.10
CA LYS A 81 -9.95 12.96 13.80
C LYS A 81 -11.06 13.71 13.07
N SER A 82 -11.04 13.66 11.74
CA SER A 82 -11.93 14.49 10.91
C SER A 82 -13.16 13.76 10.42
N GLY A 83 -13.19 12.40 10.47
CA GLY A 83 -14.20 11.59 9.84
C GLY A 83 -14.23 11.67 8.30
N GLN A 84 -13.36 12.47 7.69
CA GLN A 84 -13.36 12.69 6.25
C GLN A 84 -12.68 11.56 5.48
N PRO A 85 -13.16 11.22 4.28
CA PRO A 85 -12.49 10.25 3.41
C PRO A 85 -11.05 10.67 3.10
N ARG A 86 -10.16 9.67 3.06
CA ARG A 86 -8.74 9.82 2.72
C ARG A 86 -8.31 8.67 1.84
N SER A 87 -7.50 8.96 0.82
CA SER A 87 -6.94 7.97 -0.09
C SER A 87 -5.42 8.06 -0.09
N ASN A 88 -4.76 6.91 -0.07
CA ASN A 88 -3.29 6.83 -0.05
C ASN A 88 -2.81 5.71 -0.98
N PRO A 89 -1.86 5.99 -1.88
CA PRO A 89 -1.20 4.95 -2.66
C PRO A 89 -0.22 4.18 -1.77
N LEU A 90 -0.26 2.85 -1.84
CA LEU A 90 0.58 1.95 -1.06
C LEU A 90 1.09 0.81 -1.93
N LEU A 91 2.23 0.23 -1.55
CA LEU A 91 2.62 -1.11 -1.99
C LEU A 91 2.03 -2.14 -1.03
N TYR A 92 1.71 -3.32 -1.56
CA TYR A 92 1.18 -4.42 -0.76
C TYR A 92 1.87 -5.74 -1.06
N ALA A 93 1.74 -6.70 -0.13
CA ALA A 93 1.97 -8.12 -0.36
C ALA A 93 0.64 -8.87 -0.31
N ARG A 94 0.60 -10.05 -0.91
CA ARG A 94 -0.55 -10.98 -0.75
C ARG A 94 -0.24 -12.01 0.34
N ASP A 95 -1.28 -12.36 1.10
CA ASP A 95 -1.28 -13.49 2.03
C ASP A 95 -2.61 -14.24 1.87
N GLY A 96 -2.65 -15.18 0.92
CA GLY A 96 -3.91 -15.75 0.46
C GLY A 96 -4.82 -14.70 -0.16
N ALA A 97 -6.04 -14.58 0.34
CA ALA A 97 -7.00 -13.54 -0.07
C ALA A 97 -6.68 -12.15 0.50
N ASP A 98 -5.88 -12.08 1.57
CA ASP A 98 -5.61 -10.84 2.30
C ASP A 98 -4.52 -10.00 1.64
N PHE A 99 -4.51 -8.72 1.99
CA PHE A 99 -3.45 -7.77 1.59
C PHE A 99 -2.67 -7.34 2.82
N ILE A 100 -1.35 -7.31 2.71
CA ILE A 100 -0.45 -6.86 3.77
C ILE A 100 0.15 -5.51 3.37
N VAL A 101 0.05 -4.53 4.25
CA VAL A 101 0.59 -3.18 4.04
C VAL A 101 1.41 -2.70 5.23
N VAL A 102 2.37 -1.79 4.97
CA VAL A 102 3.29 -1.28 5.99
C VAL A 102 3.39 0.24 6.01
N GLY A 103 3.30 0.83 7.19
CA GLY A 103 3.39 2.27 7.44
C GLY A 103 4.80 2.74 7.77
N THR A 104 5.76 2.65 6.84
CA THR A 104 7.15 3.06 7.06
C THR A 104 7.37 4.57 7.06
N ASN A 105 6.48 5.33 6.41
CA ASN A 105 6.64 6.78 6.23
C ASN A 105 8.02 7.21 5.70
N PHE A 106 8.57 6.45 4.76
CA PHE A 106 9.90 6.66 4.18
C PHE A 106 11.04 6.69 5.21
N GLY A 107 10.90 5.96 6.31
CA GLY A 107 11.90 5.91 7.38
C GLY A 107 11.86 7.12 8.33
N GLN A 108 10.79 7.91 8.35
CA GLN A 108 10.64 9.00 9.33
C GLN A 108 10.25 8.46 10.72
N PRO A 109 10.69 9.11 11.82
CA PRO A 109 10.40 8.69 13.19
C PRO A 109 8.97 9.07 13.61
N LYS A 110 7.99 8.82 12.75
CA LYS A 110 6.55 8.96 13.01
C LYS A 110 5.75 8.06 12.07
N HIS A 111 4.61 7.62 12.54
CA HIS A 111 3.70 6.85 11.69
C HIS A 111 2.98 7.73 10.66
N PRO A 112 2.70 7.22 9.45
CA PRO A 112 1.84 7.92 8.50
C PRO A 112 0.40 7.98 9.02
N ALA A 113 -0.33 9.04 8.67
CA ALA A 113 -1.66 9.32 9.19
C ALA A 113 -2.68 8.20 8.89
N TRP A 114 -2.58 7.54 7.73
CA TRP A 114 -3.49 6.47 7.35
C TRP A 114 -3.46 5.28 8.33
N THR A 115 -2.32 5.03 9.00
CA THR A 115 -2.24 3.96 10.01
C THR A 115 -3.05 4.29 11.28
N ALA A 116 -3.10 5.57 11.67
CA ALA A 116 -3.95 6.02 12.75
C ALA A 116 -5.44 5.96 12.35
N ASN A 117 -5.75 6.22 11.07
CA ASN A 117 -7.09 6.07 10.54
C ASN A 117 -7.60 4.63 10.67
N LEU A 118 -6.78 3.64 10.27
CA LEU A 118 -7.14 2.23 10.35
C LEU A 118 -7.29 1.73 11.79
N ILE A 119 -6.53 2.28 12.75
CA ILE A 119 -6.70 1.96 14.16
C ILE A 119 -8.03 2.51 14.68
N ALA A 120 -8.37 3.75 14.34
CA ALA A 120 -9.60 4.38 14.79
C ALA A 120 -10.84 3.83 14.05
N HIS A 121 -10.71 3.54 12.77
CA HIS A 121 -11.78 3.09 11.88
C HIS A 121 -11.26 1.93 11.02
N PRO A 122 -11.37 0.67 11.49
CA PRO A 122 -10.83 -0.50 10.79
C PRO A 122 -11.51 -0.82 9.45
N ALA A 123 -12.74 -0.36 9.25
CA ALA A 123 -13.43 -0.48 7.96
C ALA A 123 -12.77 0.44 6.93
N ALA A 124 -12.37 -0.14 5.80
CA ALA A 124 -11.65 0.53 4.73
C ALA A 124 -12.02 -0.08 3.38
N ALA A 125 -11.47 0.45 2.30
CA ALA A 125 -11.54 -0.19 1.00
C ALA A 125 -10.17 -0.13 0.32
N VAL A 126 -9.90 -1.09 -0.55
CA VAL A 126 -8.72 -1.11 -1.41
C VAL A 126 -9.13 -1.05 -2.86
N GLU A 127 -8.43 -0.26 -3.65
CA GLU A 127 -8.61 -0.18 -5.10
C GLU A 127 -7.38 -0.77 -5.78
N VAL A 128 -7.60 -1.85 -6.55
CA VAL A 128 -6.58 -2.58 -7.30
C VAL A 128 -7.19 -3.02 -8.63
N ALA A 129 -6.44 -2.89 -9.72
CA ALA A 129 -6.86 -3.34 -11.05
C ALA A 129 -8.23 -2.78 -11.51
N GLY A 130 -8.55 -1.55 -11.10
CA GLY A 130 -9.81 -0.86 -11.42
C GLY A 130 -11.03 -1.44 -10.73
N VAL A 131 -10.84 -2.15 -9.62
CA VAL A 131 -11.93 -2.61 -8.76
C VAL A 131 -11.71 -2.17 -7.32
N THR A 132 -12.78 -1.76 -6.66
CA THR A 132 -12.79 -1.38 -5.25
C THR A 132 -13.38 -2.51 -4.41
N LEU A 133 -12.61 -2.99 -3.43
CA LEU A 133 -12.98 -4.09 -2.55
C LEU A 133 -13.04 -3.61 -1.10
N PRO A 134 -14.18 -3.80 -0.39
CA PRO A 134 -14.25 -3.49 1.02
C PRO A 134 -13.37 -4.45 1.83
N VAL A 135 -12.64 -3.89 2.80
CA VAL A 135 -11.73 -4.64 3.67
C VAL A 135 -11.88 -4.21 5.13
N ARG A 136 -11.48 -5.09 6.04
CA ARG A 136 -11.28 -4.77 7.45
C ARG A 136 -9.80 -4.85 7.77
N ALA A 137 -9.27 -3.81 8.41
CA ALA A 137 -7.88 -3.74 8.82
C ALA A 137 -7.68 -4.40 10.19
N GLU A 138 -6.64 -5.23 10.29
CA GLU A 138 -6.16 -5.86 11.51
C GLU A 138 -4.70 -5.48 11.71
N LEU A 139 -4.36 -4.96 12.90
CA LEU A 139 -2.98 -4.62 13.23
C LEU A 139 -2.19 -5.91 13.50
N ILE A 140 -1.02 -6.04 12.87
CA ILE A 140 -0.12 -7.18 13.07
C ILE A 140 0.92 -6.77 14.11
N GLU A 141 0.98 -7.54 15.20
CA GLU A 141 1.89 -7.33 16.34
C GLU A 141 2.52 -8.67 16.78
N GLY A 142 3.45 -8.59 17.72
CA GLY A 142 4.07 -9.79 18.31
C GLY A 142 4.93 -10.58 17.32
N ASP A 143 4.86 -11.91 17.44
CA ASP A 143 5.75 -12.84 16.72
C ASP A 143 5.55 -12.82 15.20
N ASP A 144 4.34 -12.53 14.73
CA ASP A 144 4.01 -12.48 13.30
C ASP A 144 4.58 -11.25 12.59
N TRP A 145 4.97 -10.22 13.35
CA TRP A 145 5.42 -8.96 12.77
C TRP A 145 6.68 -9.14 11.90
N HIS A 146 7.69 -9.83 12.41
CA HIS A 146 8.98 -9.98 11.71
C HIS A 146 8.82 -10.80 10.43
N ALA A 147 8.17 -11.95 10.49
CA ALA A 147 7.95 -12.80 9.33
C ALA A 147 7.13 -12.08 8.24
N THR A 148 6.16 -11.27 8.65
CA THR A 148 5.31 -10.50 7.75
C THR A 148 6.09 -9.32 7.13
N PHE A 149 6.90 -8.61 7.92
CA PHE A 149 7.74 -7.53 7.42
C PHE A 149 8.76 -8.01 6.37
N ASP A 150 9.36 -9.18 6.58
CA ASP A 150 10.30 -9.79 5.64
C ASP A 150 9.67 -10.12 4.28
N ARG A 151 8.37 -10.45 4.24
CA ARG A 151 7.64 -10.60 2.96
C ARG A 151 7.59 -9.29 2.18
N LEU A 152 7.35 -8.19 2.86
CA LEU A 152 7.31 -6.85 2.23
C LEU A 152 8.70 -6.39 1.78
N VAL A 153 9.76 -6.71 2.55
CA VAL A 153 11.16 -6.43 2.17
C VAL A 153 11.53 -7.16 0.88
N ARG A 154 11.04 -8.39 0.64
CA ARG A 154 11.25 -9.10 -0.63
C ARG A 154 10.62 -8.39 -1.83
N ILE A 155 9.50 -7.70 -1.63
CA ILE A 155 8.84 -6.91 -2.69
C ILE A 155 9.58 -5.60 -2.94
N TYR A 156 9.92 -4.90 -1.85
CA TYR A 156 10.63 -3.64 -1.92
C TYR A 156 11.74 -3.57 -0.85
N PRO A 157 13.00 -3.88 -1.22
CA PRO A 157 14.14 -3.90 -0.28
C PRO A 157 14.38 -2.58 0.46
N GLY A 158 13.88 -1.46 -0.08
CA GLY A 158 13.94 -0.14 0.58
C GLY A 158 13.27 -0.10 1.96
N TYR A 159 12.36 -1.03 2.26
CA TYR A 159 11.72 -1.12 3.58
C TYR A 159 12.72 -1.44 4.70
N ALA A 160 13.73 -2.26 4.45
CA ALA A 160 14.79 -2.54 5.42
C ALA A 160 15.53 -1.26 5.82
N LEU A 161 15.92 -0.43 4.83
CA LEU A 161 16.56 0.87 5.08
C LEU A 161 15.63 1.85 5.81
N TYR A 162 14.32 1.77 5.57
CA TYR A 162 13.35 2.60 6.28
C TYR A 162 13.19 2.17 7.73
N LEU A 163 13.26 0.86 8.02
CA LEU A 163 13.26 0.35 9.38
C LEU A 163 14.50 0.84 10.17
N GLU A 164 15.68 0.70 9.61
CA GLU A 164 16.94 1.19 10.21
C GLU A 164 16.87 2.68 10.58
N ARG A 165 16.31 3.51 9.67
CA ARG A 165 16.20 4.97 9.89
C ARG A 165 15.21 5.35 10.97
N ARG A 166 14.25 4.48 11.28
CA ARG A 166 13.22 4.74 12.30
C ARG A 166 13.69 4.50 13.72
N GLY A 167 14.81 3.80 13.91
CA GLY A 167 15.32 3.40 15.23
C GLY A 167 14.29 2.53 15.96
N ASP A 168 14.01 2.86 17.21
CA ASP A 168 13.14 2.06 18.10
C ASP A 168 11.63 2.17 17.80
N LEU A 169 11.24 2.86 16.74
CA LEU A 169 9.83 2.96 16.36
C LEU A 169 9.51 2.01 15.17
N PRO A 170 9.10 0.75 15.42
CA PRO A 170 8.76 -0.17 14.35
C PRO A 170 7.58 0.36 13.52
N PRO A 171 7.57 0.17 12.20
CA PRO A 171 6.43 0.55 11.38
C PRO A 171 5.22 -0.32 11.71
N ARG A 172 4.03 0.27 11.66
CA ARG A 172 2.78 -0.49 11.81
C ARG A 172 2.55 -1.33 10.56
N LEU A 173 2.21 -2.58 10.78
CA LEU A 173 1.79 -3.55 9.77
C LEU A 173 0.30 -3.81 9.90
N PHE A 174 -0.38 -3.93 8.77
CA PHE A 174 -1.80 -4.28 8.76
C PHE A 174 -2.05 -5.42 7.79
N ARG A 175 -2.90 -6.35 8.21
CA ARG A 175 -3.62 -7.28 7.38
C ARG A 175 -4.94 -6.63 6.99
N LEU A 176 -5.25 -6.57 5.72
CA LEU A 176 -6.51 -6.07 5.20
C LEU A 176 -7.31 -7.26 4.69
N VAL A 177 -8.32 -7.64 5.46
CA VAL A 177 -9.15 -8.83 5.21
C VAL A 177 -10.35 -8.43 4.36
N PRO A 178 -10.52 -9.00 3.15
CA PRO A 178 -11.70 -8.77 2.32
C PRO A 178 -13.00 -9.07 3.05
N GLN A 179 -13.98 -8.20 2.92
CA GLN A 179 -15.29 -8.41 3.50
C GLN A 179 -16.23 -9.07 2.48
N PRO A 180 -17.20 -9.88 2.94
CA PRO A 180 -18.14 -10.58 2.08
C PRO A 180 -19.03 -9.65 1.23
#